data_efa87c737db176685abf01faf7898dec
#
_entry.id   efa87c737db176685abf01faf7898dec
#
_cell.length_a   1.000
_cell.length_b   1.000
_cell.length_c   1.000
_cell.angle_alpha   90.00
_cell.angle_beta   90.00
_cell.angle_gamma   90.00
#
_symmetry.space_group_name_H-M   'P 1'
#
loop_
_entity.id
_entity.type
_entity.pdbx_description
1 polymer ?
#
loop_
_entity_poly.entity_id
_entity_poly.type
_entity_poly.pdbx_seq_one_letter_code
_entity_poly.pdbx_strand_id
1 'polypeptide(L)'
;VEGSENEKAIDITSLRGSTGYITLDPGYGNTGSCNSSITFIDGEKGILRYRGYPIEDLVKQGVSFTDVSYLLLYGELEESQKKTDFKEYIRTHANIHEDMNRYFNGFTLSAHPMANLSSMVTALSGFNPDGDSQDPDVIDENIAKLIAKVKTIAAYSYRKSHGMPFIYPDHNLNYVENFLYMMFGEPQKDYIQNDVVSDALNTLLVLHADHEQNCSTSTVRMAGSSHANLFATISAGIAALWGPKHGGANQAVIEMLEGIYKDGGDYKKYIDLAKDKQSEFRLMGFGHRVYKNYDPRAAVIKDKAKQVLDSLKIDDPLLDIARNLEEIALKDEYFVSRKLYPNVDFYSGIIYRAMGIPTNMFTVMFALGRLPGWLAHWREMVLDGQRINRPRHIFTGNTKRSL
;
A
#
# COMPACT_ATOMS: atom_id res chain seq x y z
N VAL A 1 -10.95 27.09 7.34
CA VAL A 1 -11.68 25.87 6.99
C VAL A 1 -11.56 24.91 8.17
N GLU A 2 -12.63 24.21 8.49
CA GLU A 2 -12.67 23.24 9.60
C GLU A 2 -13.17 21.91 9.08
N GLY A 3 -12.45 20.83 9.42
CA GLY A 3 -12.81 19.46 9.11
C GLY A 3 -13.84 18.88 10.09
N SER A 4 -14.39 17.70 9.78
CA SER A 4 -15.43 17.05 10.60
C SER A 4 -14.94 16.54 11.95
N GLU A 5 -13.63 16.35 12.10
CA GLU A 5 -12.98 15.97 13.37
C GLU A 5 -12.22 17.15 14.01
N ASN A 6 -12.63 18.39 13.68
CA ASN A 6 -12.09 19.66 14.16
C ASN A 6 -10.66 19.99 13.67
N GLU A 7 -10.17 19.39 12.60
CA GLU A 7 -8.95 19.83 11.94
C GLU A 7 -9.14 21.24 11.40
N LYS A 8 -8.14 22.09 11.58
CA LYS A 8 -8.19 23.48 11.16
C LYS A 8 -7.17 23.76 10.07
N ALA A 9 -7.61 24.38 8.98
CA ALA A 9 -6.75 24.80 7.89
C ALA A 9 -7.00 26.26 7.52
N ILE A 10 -5.94 26.91 7.03
CA ILE A 10 -6.03 28.26 6.45
C ILE A 10 -6.19 28.09 4.94
N ASP A 11 -7.31 28.55 4.39
CA ASP A 11 -7.47 28.62 2.94
C ASP A 11 -6.60 29.75 2.38
N ILE A 12 -5.60 29.36 1.59
CA ILE A 12 -4.65 30.28 0.95
C ILE A 12 -4.93 30.52 -0.53
N THR A 13 -6.08 30.10 -1.04
CA THR A 13 -6.42 30.19 -2.48
C THR A 13 -6.31 31.63 -3.01
N SER A 14 -6.71 32.62 -2.23
CA SER A 14 -6.65 34.06 -2.59
C SER A 14 -5.31 34.74 -2.26
N LEU A 15 -4.44 34.09 -1.47
CA LEU A 15 -3.23 34.72 -0.90
C LEU A 15 -2.38 35.44 -1.95
N ARG A 16 -2.06 34.75 -3.04
CA ARG A 16 -1.21 35.34 -4.08
C ARG A 16 -1.89 36.51 -4.81
N GLY A 17 -3.19 36.40 -5.08
CA GLY A 17 -3.94 37.47 -5.76
C GLY A 17 -4.00 38.74 -4.95
N SER A 18 -4.13 38.61 -3.62
CA SER A 18 -4.27 39.77 -2.70
C SER A 18 -2.93 40.35 -2.22
N THR A 19 -1.87 39.52 -2.12
CA THR A 19 -0.62 39.94 -1.46
C THR A 19 0.64 39.80 -2.34
N GLY A 20 0.59 39.03 -3.44
CA GLY A 20 1.73 38.64 -4.23
C GLY A 20 2.56 37.49 -3.63
N TYR A 21 2.33 37.10 -2.38
CA TYR A 21 3.07 36.01 -1.71
C TYR A 21 2.53 34.63 -2.06
N ILE A 22 3.40 33.63 -1.93
CA ILE A 22 3.04 32.20 -1.92
C ILE A 22 3.60 31.57 -0.66
N THR A 23 3.07 30.40 -0.27
CA THR A 23 3.64 29.59 0.81
C THR A 23 4.82 28.76 0.31
N LEU A 24 5.74 28.44 1.21
CA LEU A 24 6.87 27.53 0.96
C LEU A 24 6.85 26.42 2.03
N ASP A 25 6.50 25.23 1.62
CA ASP A 25 6.47 24.03 2.47
C ASP A 25 7.06 22.83 1.70
N PRO A 26 8.41 22.70 1.69
CA PRO A 26 9.07 21.60 1.02
C PRO A 26 8.66 20.24 1.62
N GLY A 27 8.08 19.35 0.79
CA GLY A 27 7.62 18.03 1.21
C GLY A 27 6.23 18.02 1.83
N TYR A 28 5.51 19.14 1.78
CA TYR A 28 4.08 19.26 2.17
C TYR A 28 3.77 18.79 3.61
N GLY A 29 4.70 18.97 4.54
CA GLY A 29 4.55 18.51 5.91
C GLY A 29 3.49 19.28 6.71
N ASN A 30 3.12 20.48 6.24
CA ASN A 30 2.13 21.36 6.87
C ASN A 30 1.12 21.90 5.85
N THR A 31 0.86 21.16 4.78
CA THR A 31 0.00 21.58 3.67
C THR A 31 -1.10 20.55 3.43
N GLY A 32 -2.36 20.94 3.63
CA GLY A 32 -3.52 20.21 3.15
C GLY A 32 -3.66 20.40 1.64
N SER A 33 -3.62 19.30 0.88
CA SER A 33 -3.68 19.35 -0.59
C SER A 33 -5.10 19.20 -1.15
N CYS A 34 -6.03 18.70 -0.35
CA CYS A 34 -7.43 18.45 -0.72
C CYS A 34 -8.29 18.25 0.53
N ASN A 35 -9.61 18.33 0.34
CA ASN A 35 -10.56 17.71 1.24
C ASN A 35 -10.77 16.25 0.81
N SER A 36 -11.04 15.35 1.76
CA SER A 36 -11.35 13.96 1.48
C SER A 36 -12.24 13.40 2.59
N SER A 37 -13.16 12.52 2.21
CA SER A 37 -14.05 11.80 3.14
C SER A 37 -13.67 10.33 3.31
N ILE A 38 -12.50 9.91 2.79
CA ILE A 38 -12.14 8.50 2.66
C ILE A 38 -11.49 7.96 3.94
N THR A 39 -10.45 8.61 4.41
CA THR A 39 -9.64 8.12 5.54
C THR A 39 -9.38 9.22 6.54
N PHE A 40 -9.63 8.92 7.82
CA PHE A 40 -9.25 9.77 8.93
C PHE A 40 -8.10 9.17 9.72
N ILE A 41 -7.10 10.00 10.05
CA ILE A 41 -5.95 9.62 10.88
C ILE A 41 -5.76 10.65 12.00
N ASP A 42 -5.76 10.18 13.25
CA ASP A 42 -5.24 10.95 14.38
C ASP A 42 -3.91 10.30 14.84
N GLY A 43 -2.82 10.88 14.39
CA GLY A 43 -1.49 10.34 14.70
C GLY A 43 -1.11 10.45 16.17
N GLU A 44 -1.61 11.42 16.93
CA GLU A 44 -1.33 11.57 18.36
C GLU A 44 -2.08 10.52 19.21
N LYS A 45 -3.29 10.14 18.78
CA LYS A 45 -4.10 9.11 19.45
C LYS A 45 -3.87 7.70 18.89
N GLY A 46 -3.21 7.56 17.73
CA GLY A 46 -3.04 6.27 17.07
C GLY A 46 -4.36 5.74 16.50
N ILE A 47 -5.16 6.60 15.86
CA ILE A 47 -6.46 6.26 15.28
C ILE A 47 -6.33 6.21 13.76
N LEU A 48 -6.90 5.17 13.14
CA LEU A 48 -7.11 5.06 11.70
C LEU A 48 -8.52 4.57 11.43
N ARG A 49 -9.28 5.28 10.59
CA ARG A 49 -10.64 4.92 10.19
C ARG A 49 -10.80 5.01 8.68
N TYR A 50 -11.48 4.03 8.09
CA TYR A 50 -11.92 4.05 6.69
C TYR A 50 -13.40 4.41 6.66
N ARG A 51 -13.76 5.55 6.07
CA ARG A 51 -15.15 6.05 6.00
C ARG A 51 -15.84 6.04 7.38
N GLY A 52 -15.09 6.35 8.43
CA GLY A 52 -15.59 6.38 9.81
C GLY A 52 -15.44 5.05 10.58
N TYR A 53 -15.21 3.92 9.92
CA TYR A 53 -15.04 2.63 10.59
C TYR A 53 -13.60 2.46 11.09
N PRO A 54 -13.37 2.19 12.40
CA PRO A 54 -12.05 1.82 12.91
C PRO A 54 -11.51 0.58 12.22
N ILE A 55 -10.24 0.60 11.84
CA ILE A 55 -9.64 -0.56 11.12
C ILE A 55 -9.62 -1.82 11.97
N GLU A 56 -9.47 -1.67 13.28
CA GLU A 56 -9.49 -2.78 14.23
C GLU A 56 -10.83 -3.51 14.21
N ASP A 57 -11.93 -2.77 14.09
CA ASP A 57 -13.28 -3.34 14.02
C ASP A 57 -13.50 -4.06 12.69
N LEU A 58 -13.02 -3.50 11.58
CA LEU A 58 -13.10 -4.15 10.27
C LEU A 58 -12.38 -5.51 10.28
N VAL A 59 -11.18 -5.55 10.84
CA VAL A 59 -10.41 -6.80 10.95
C VAL A 59 -11.05 -7.77 11.93
N LYS A 60 -11.50 -7.30 13.10
CA LYS A 60 -12.14 -8.15 14.12
C LYS A 60 -13.42 -8.82 13.60
N GLN A 61 -14.16 -8.13 12.75
CA GLN A 61 -15.38 -8.65 12.12
C GLN A 61 -15.08 -9.51 10.88
N GLY A 62 -13.83 -9.70 10.50
CA GLY A 62 -13.44 -10.49 9.33
C GLY A 62 -13.90 -9.90 8.00
N VAL A 63 -14.01 -8.57 7.91
CA VAL A 63 -14.43 -7.89 6.67
C VAL A 63 -13.44 -8.21 5.55
N SER A 64 -13.96 -8.61 4.39
CA SER A 64 -13.10 -8.99 3.28
C SER A 64 -12.43 -7.76 2.63
N PHE A 65 -11.28 -7.98 2.02
CA PHE A 65 -10.58 -6.92 1.27
C PHE A 65 -11.43 -6.30 0.16
N THR A 66 -12.28 -7.09 -0.49
CA THR A 66 -13.20 -6.57 -1.51
C THR A 66 -14.33 -5.74 -0.91
N ASP A 67 -14.80 -6.06 0.30
CA ASP A 67 -15.77 -5.22 1.02
C ASP A 67 -15.14 -3.90 1.47
N VAL A 68 -13.88 -3.93 1.97
CA VAL A 68 -13.14 -2.70 2.30
C VAL A 68 -12.85 -1.86 1.05
N SER A 69 -12.57 -2.51 -0.09
CA SER A 69 -12.42 -1.81 -1.37
C SER A 69 -13.71 -1.06 -1.75
N TYR A 70 -14.86 -1.72 -1.62
CA TYR A 70 -16.16 -1.12 -1.85
C TYR A 70 -16.44 0.04 -0.88
N LEU A 71 -16.16 -0.16 0.42
CA LEU A 71 -16.30 0.87 1.44
C LEU A 71 -15.49 2.13 1.10
N LEU A 72 -14.22 2.00 0.76
CA LEU A 72 -13.37 3.14 0.41
C LEU A 72 -13.91 3.92 -0.81
N LEU A 73 -14.38 3.20 -1.82
CA LEU A 73 -14.88 3.77 -3.08
C LEU A 73 -16.24 4.46 -2.93
N TYR A 74 -17.17 3.83 -2.21
CA TYR A 74 -18.58 4.23 -2.19
C TYR A 74 -19.08 4.71 -0.84
N GLY A 75 -18.33 4.50 0.24
CA GLY A 75 -18.69 4.95 1.60
C GLY A 75 -19.64 4.03 2.35
N GLU A 76 -20.02 2.89 1.80
CA GLU A 76 -21.02 1.97 2.31
C GLU A 76 -20.44 0.60 2.61
N LEU A 77 -20.83 -0.02 3.72
CA LEU A 77 -20.44 -1.39 4.09
C LEU A 77 -21.64 -2.35 4.08
N GLU A 78 -22.85 -1.82 4.12
CA GLU A 78 -24.06 -2.62 4.09
C GLU A 78 -24.22 -3.40 2.79
N GLU A 79 -24.89 -4.56 2.86
CA GLU A 79 -25.15 -5.37 1.68
C GLU A 79 -26.15 -4.69 0.75
N SER A 80 -25.79 -4.61 -0.51
CA SER A 80 -26.61 -4.02 -1.59
C SER A 80 -26.37 -4.77 -2.89
N GLN A 81 -27.29 -4.63 -3.85
CA GLN A 81 -27.11 -5.21 -5.18
C GLN A 81 -25.85 -4.66 -5.84
N LYS A 82 -25.59 -3.35 -5.74
CA LYS A 82 -24.38 -2.71 -6.30
C LYS A 82 -23.09 -3.31 -5.72
N LYS A 83 -23.05 -3.59 -4.42
CA LYS A 83 -21.91 -4.24 -3.78
C LYS A 83 -21.73 -5.68 -4.25
N THR A 84 -22.83 -6.41 -4.38
CA THR A 84 -22.82 -7.79 -4.92
C THR A 84 -22.30 -7.81 -6.35
N ASP A 85 -22.79 -6.94 -7.21
CA ASP A 85 -22.37 -6.83 -8.62
C ASP A 85 -20.88 -6.43 -8.72
N PHE A 86 -20.41 -5.52 -7.89
CA PHE A 86 -19.00 -5.14 -7.80
C PHE A 86 -18.09 -6.31 -7.43
N LYS A 87 -18.47 -7.08 -6.42
CA LYS A 87 -17.70 -8.27 -5.98
C LYS A 87 -17.69 -9.35 -7.06
N GLU A 88 -18.83 -9.58 -7.69
CA GLU A 88 -18.98 -10.53 -8.78
C GLU A 88 -18.17 -10.12 -10.02
N TYR A 89 -18.16 -8.83 -10.37
CA TYR A 89 -17.35 -8.30 -11.45
C TYR A 89 -15.85 -8.57 -11.20
N ILE A 90 -15.35 -8.23 -10.00
CA ILE A 90 -13.94 -8.45 -9.63
C ILE A 90 -13.59 -9.95 -9.70
N ARG A 91 -14.50 -10.82 -9.29
CA ARG A 91 -14.31 -12.27 -9.29
C ARG A 91 -14.19 -12.82 -10.71
N THR A 92 -15.08 -12.38 -11.63
CA THR A 92 -15.20 -12.94 -12.97
C THR A 92 -14.31 -12.27 -14.01
N HIS A 93 -13.78 -11.06 -13.76
CA HIS A 93 -12.95 -10.29 -14.71
C HIS A 93 -11.47 -10.26 -14.36
N ALA A 94 -10.99 -11.23 -13.58
CA ALA A 94 -9.60 -11.32 -13.14
C ALA A 94 -8.62 -11.68 -14.27
N ASN A 95 -9.06 -12.29 -15.37
CA ASN A 95 -8.21 -12.61 -16.52
C ASN A 95 -7.67 -11.33 -17.18
N ILE A 96 -6.39 -11.35 -17.55
CA ILE A 96 -5.81 -10.35 -18.46
C ILE A 96 -5.90 -10.87 -19.90
N HIS A 97 -5.82 -9.95 -20.88
CA HIS A 97 -5.82 -10.34 -22.29
C HIS A 97 -4.59 -11.20 -22.62
N GLU A 98 -4.76 -12.25 -23.43
CA GLU A 98 -3.66 -13.17 -23.78
C GLU A 98 -2.44 -12.47 -24.40
N ASP A 99 -2.65 -11.44 -25.20
CA ASP A 99 -1.53 -10.69 -25.75
C ASP A 99 -0.69 -9.97 -24.68
N MET A 100 -1.22 -9.71 -23.48
CA MET A 100 -0.44 -9.18 -22.37
C MET A 100 0.63 -10.15 -21.89
N ASN A 101 0.47 -11.45 -22.07
CA ASN A 101 1.50 -12.44 -21.75
C ASN A 101 2.79 -12.19 -22.56
N ARG A 102 2.69 -11.62 -23.75
CA ARG A 102 3.84 -11.24 -24.58
C ARG A 102 4.67 -10.11 -23.96
N TYR A 103 4.03 -9.16 -23.27
CA TYR A 103 4.75 -8.10 -22.55
C TYR A 103 5.58 -8.69 -21.40
N PHE A 104 5.06 -9.71 -20.70
CA PHE A 104 5.84 -10.41 -19.68
C PHE A 104 7.09 -11.08 -20.26
N ASN A 105 7.07 -11.55 -21.52
CA ASN A 105 8.24 -12.15 -22.17
C ASN A 105 9.38 -11.15 -22.38
N GLY A 106 9.09 -9.85 -22.43
CA GLY A 106 10.09 -8.78 -22.52
C GLY A 106 10.89 -8.55 -21.24
N PHE A 107 10.39 -9.01 -20.08
CA PHE A 107 11.14 -8.89 -18.82
C PHE A 107 12.12 -10.05 -18.64
N THR A 108 13.30 -9.73 -18.08
CA THR A 108 14.25 -10.74 -17.62
C THR A 108 13.75 -11.44 -16.34
N LEU A 109 14.31 -12.61 -16.02
CA LEU A 109 14.00 -13.29 -14.75
C LEU A 109 14.45 -12.48 -13.53
N SER A 110 15.48 -11.66 -13.67
CA SER A 110 16.00 -10.76 -12.61
C SER A 110 15.29 -9.41 -12.53
N ALA A 111 14.31 -9.14 -13.41
CA ALA A 111 13.56 -7.89 -13.35
C ALA A 111 12.80 -7.79 -12.02
N HIS A 112 12.91 -6.64 -11.36
CA HIS A 112 12.22 -6.43 -10.10
C HIS A 112 10.69 -6.50 -10.31
N PRO A 113 9.94 -7.28 -9.49
CA PRO A 113 8.50 -7.45 -9.67
C PRO A 113 7.69 -6.14 -9.70
N MET A 114 8.16 -5.09 -9.02
CA MET A 114 7.55 -3.75 -9.10
C MET A 114 7.70 -3.10 -10.48
N ALA A 115 8.81 -3.35 -11.19
CA ALA A 115 8.97 -2.88 -12.57
C ALA A 115 7.97 -3.59 -13.49
N ASN A 116 7.82 -4.91 -13.32
CA ASN A 116 6.83 -5.69 -14.05
C ASN A 116 5.42 -5.17 -13.77
N LEU A 117 5.06 -4.99 -12.49
CA LEU A 117 3.75 -4.51 -12.08
C LEU A 117 3.42 -3.13 -12.67
N SER A 118 4.32 -2.15 -12.53
CA SER A 118 4.12 -0.79 -13.05
C SER A 118 3.93 -0.79 -14.57
N SER A 119 4.81 -1.48 -15.29
CA SER A 119 4.75 -1.57 -16.76
C SER A 119 3.48 -2.27 -17.24
N MET A 120 3.12 -3.39 -16.61
CA MET A 120 1.93 -4.16 -17.00
C MET A 120 0.62 -3.44 -16.68
N VAL A 121 0.56 -2.68 -15.57
CA VAL A 121 -0.59 -1.83 -15.26
C VAL A 121 -0.74 -0.71 -16.28
N THR A 122 0.37 -0.07 -16.70
CA THR A 122 0.33 0.89 -17.82
C THR A 122 -0.13 0.22 -19.12
N ALA A 123 0.36 -0.98 -19.42
CA ALA A 123 -0.02 -1.71 -20.64
C ALA A 123 -1.52 -2.03 -20.71
N LEU A 124 -2.22 -2.15 -19.57
CA LEU A 124 -3.68 -2.32 -19.54
C LEU A 124 -4.41 -1.19 -20.27
N SER A 125 -3.84 0.03 -20.35
CA SER A 125 -4.45 1.14 -21.09
C SER A 125 -4.66 0.82 -22.56
N GLY A 126 -3.78 0.03 -23.17
CA GLY A 126 -3.92 -0.40 -24.57
C GLY A 126 -5.07 -1.38 -24.81
N PHE A 127 -5.60 -1.99 -23.75
CA PHE A 127 -6.73 -2.91 -23.79
C PHE A 127 -8.02 -2.31 -23.20
N ASN A 128 -7.97 -1.07 -22.73
CA ASN A 128 -9.08 -0.32 -22.14
C ASN A 128 -9.04 1.12 -22.68
N PRO A 129 -9.53 1.34 -23.94
CA PRO A 129 -9.43 2.64 -24.60
C PRO A 129 -10.26 3.74 -23.92
N ASP A 130 -11.18 3.38 -23.05
CA ASP A 130 -12.08 4.23 -22.27
C ASP A 130 -11.49 4.64 -20.90
N GLY A 131 -10.22 4.34 -20.67
CA GLY A 131 -9.54 4.60 -19.38
C GLY A 131 -9.35 6.08 -19.01
N ASP A 132 -9.69 7.02 -19.88
CA ASP A 132 -9.72 8.48 -19.66
C ASP A 132 -11.15 9.05 -19.62
N SER A 133 -12.18 8.17 -19.65
CA SER A 133 -13.58 8.58 -19.56
C SER A 133 -13.88 9.37 -18.29
N GLN A 134 -14.78 10.34 -18.43
CA GLN A 134 -15.34 11.12 -17.31
C GLN A 134 -16.77 10.67 -16.96
N ASP A 135 -17.30 9.66 -17.65
CA ASP A 135 -18.59 9.07 -17.35
C ASP A 135 -18.48 8.25 -16.05
N PRO A 136 -19.30 8.52 -15.00
CA PRO A 136 -19.23 7.84 -13.72
C PRO A 136 -19.37 6.31 -13.81
N ASP A 137 -20.20 5.80 -14.70
CA ASP A 137 -20.41 4.35 -14.85
C ASP A 137 -19.17 3.69 -15.47
N VAL A 138 -18.56 4.33 -16.48
CA VAL A 138 -17.32 3.87 -17.12
C VAL A 138 -16.14 3.98 -16.13
N ILE A 139 -16.09 5.03 -15.31
CA ILE A 139 -15.13 5.18 -14.23
C ILE A 139 -15.23 4.00 -13.25
N ASP A 140 -16.44 3.70 -12.77
CA ASP A 140 -16.66 2.62 -11.81
C ASP A 140 -16.31 1.24 -12.40
N GLU A 141 -16.60 1.01 -13.68
CA GLU A 141 -16.19 -0.22 -14.39
C GLU A 141 -14.65 -0.34 -14.50
N ASN A 142 -13.95 0.73 -14.90
CA ASN A 142 -12.49 0.71 -15.02
C ASN A 142 -11.80 0.54 -13.67
N ILE A 143 -12.36 1.07 -12.58
CA ILE A 143 -11.93 0.82 -11.22
C ILE A 143 -12.04 -0.67 -10.87
N ALA A 144 -13.20 -1.28 -11.12
CA ALA A 144 -13.41 -2.70 -10.86
C ALA A 144 -12.48 -3.59 -11.71
N LYS A 145 -12.24 -3.24 -12.99
CA LYS A 145 -11.25 -3.87 -13.86
C LYS A 145 -9.85 -3.84 -13.26
N LEU A 146 -9.41 -2.70 -12.74
CA LEU A 146 -8.09 -2.57 -12.13
C LEU A 146 -7.95 -3.47 -10.90
N ILE A 147 -8.91 -3.43 -9.97
CA ILE A 147 -8.89 -4.29 -8.79
C ILE A 147 -8.85 -5.77 -9.19
N ALA A 148 -9.65 -6.17 -10.18
CA ALA A 148 -9.69 -7.54 -10.66
C ALA A 148 -8.37 -8.01 -11.27
N LYS A 149 -7.73 -7.18 -12.13
CA LYS A 149 -6.60 -7.58 -12.99
C LYS A 149 -5.24 -7.36 -12.34
N VAL A 150 -5.09 -6.37 -11.45
CA VAL A 150 -3.80 -6.07 -10.81
C VAL A 150 -3.33 -7.23 -9.93
N LYS A 151 -4.24 -7.96 -9.27
CA LYS A 151 -3.86 -9.18 -8.51
C LYS A 151 -3.26 -10.26 -9.42
N THR A 152 -3.80 -10.43 -10.63
CA THR A 152 -3.29 -11.39 -11.61
C THR A 152 -1.92 -10.97 -12.13
N ILE A 153 -1.74 -9.69 -12.45
CA ILE A 153 -0.44 -9.12 -12.84
C ILE A 153 0.59 -9.30 -11.72
N ALA A 154 0.20 -9.08 -10.46
CA ALA A 154 1.08 -9.28 -9.30
C ALA A 154 1.53 -10.75 -9.17
N ALA A 155 0.60 -11.70 -9.24
CA ALA A 155 0.91 -13.13 -9.22
C ALA A 155 1.79 -13.55 -10.41
N TYR A 156 1.50 -13.05 -11.62
CA TYR A 156 2.30 -13.32 -12.81
C TYR A 156 3.70 -12.71 -12.73
N SER A 157 3.86 -11.56 -12.10
CA SER A 157 5.17 -10.96 -11.85
C SER A 157 6.06 -11.86 -10.99
N TYR A 158 5.48 -12.49 -9.95
CA TYR A 158 6.16 -13.50 -9.16
C TYR A 158 6.55 -14.71 -10.00
N ARG A 159 5.59 -15.30 -10.74
CA ARG A 159 5.83 -16.49 -11.55
C ARG A 159 6.87 -16.25 -12.64
N LYS A 160 6.83 -15.07 -13.26
CA LYS A 160 7.84 -14.64 -14.24
C LYS A 160 9.23 -14.61 -13.64
N SER A 161 9.41 -14.04 -12.44
CA SER A 161 10.72 -13.97 -11.79
C SER A 161 11.28 -15.34 -11.39
N HIS A 162 10.43 -16.38 -11.32
CA HIS A 162 10.81 -17.76 -11.01
C HIS A 162 10.84 -18.68 -12.24
N GLY A 163 10.58 -18.16 -13.44
CA GLY A 163 10.53 -18.96 -14.66
C GLY A 163 9.40 -19.99 -14.69
N MET A 164 8.32 -19.74 -13.92
CA MET A 164 7.17 -20.64 -13.79
C MET A 164 6.08 -20.32 -14.85
N PRO A 165 5.30 -21.32 -15.30
CA PRO A 165 4.13 -21.09 -16.14
C PRO A 165 3.07 -20.28 -15.39
N PHE A 166 2.31 -19.42 -16.08
CA PHE A 166 1.21 -18.68 -15.48
C PHE A 166 0.06 -19.62 -15.13
N ILE A 167 -0.57 -19.37 -13.99
CA ILE A 167 -1.80 -20.03 -13.52
C ILE A 167 -2.95 -19.03 -13.68
N TYR A 168 -3.96 -19.42 -14.44
CA TYR A 168 -5.14 -18.59 -14.66
C TYR A 168 -5.99 -18.49 -13.38
N PRO A 169 -6.67 -17.34 -13.17
CA PRO A 169 -7.55 -17.20 -12.02
C PRO A 169 -8.71 -18.23 -12.04
N ASP A 170 -9.06 -18.73 -10.87
CA ASP A 170 -10.24 -19.57 -10.66
C ASP A 170 -11.38 -18.70 -10.11
N HIS A 171 -12.50 -18.62 -10.86
CA HIS A 171 -13.65 -17.81 -10.47
C HIS A 171 -14.44 -18.38 -9.27
N ASN A 172 -14.13 -19.57 -8.79
CA ASN A 172 -14.75 -20.12 -7.59
C ASN A 172 -14.09 -19.64 -6.29
N LEU A 173 -12.89 -19.09 -6.38
CA LEU A 173 -12.10 -18.60 -5.26
C LEU A 173 -12.39 -17.12 -4.98
N ASN A 174 -12.33 -16.72 -3.70
CA ASN A 174 -12.37 -15.31 -3.35
C ASN A 174 -11.09 -14.56 -3.80
N TYR A 175 -11.03 -13.27 -3.56
CA TYR A 175 -9.93 -12.41 -4.04
C TYR A 175 -8.55 -12.88 -3.56
N VAL A 176 -8.43 -13.17 -2.27
CA VAL A 176 -7.17 -13.54 -1.62
C VAL A 176 -6.77 -14.97 -1.97
N GLU A 177 -7.71 -15.90 -1.87
CA GLU A 177 -7.52 -17.30 -2.25
C GLU A 177 -7.07 -17.43 -3.70
N ASN A 178 -7.72 -16.69 -4.59
CA ASN A 178 -7.39 -16.66 -6.01
C ASN A 178 -5.98 -16.11 -6.26
N PHE A 179 -5.57 -15.07 -5.54
CA PHE A 179 -4.20 -14.55 -5.62
C PHE A 179 -3.16 -15.61 -5.19
N LEU A 180 -3.39 -16.26 -4.04
CA LEU A 180 -2.49 -17.32 -3.55
C LEU A 180 -2.45 -18.51 -4.50
N TYR A 181 -3.60 -18.90 -5.03
CA TYR A 181 -3.70 -19.96 -6.05
C TYR A 181 -2.88 -19.62 -7.30
N MET A 182 -3.06 -18.43 -7.87
CA MET A 182 -2.29 -18.00 -9.05
C MET A 182 -0.79 -17.89 -8.76
N MET A 183 -0.41 -17.51 -7.54
CA MET A 183 0.99 -17.34 -7.16
C MET A 183 1.68 -18.69 -6.93
N PHE A 184 1.07 -19.58 -6.17
CA PHE A 184 1.69 -20.80 -5.65
C PHE A 184 1.14 -22.10 -6.22
N GLY A 185 0.02 -22.07 -6.95
CA GLY A 185 -0.54 -23.26 -7.58
C GLY A 185 0.44 -23.90 -8.57
N GLU A 186 0.37 -25.21 -8.68
CA GLU A 186 1.13 -25.99 -9.64
C GLU A 186 0.20 -26.57 -10.71
N PRO A 187 0.60 -26.56 -12.00
CA PRO A 187 -0.18 -27.24 -13.04
C PRO A 187 -0.41 -28.71 -12.68
N GLN A 188 -1.63 -29.19 -12.89
CA GLN A 188 -2.05 -30.59 -12.66
C GLN A 188 -2.00 -31.07 -11.20
N LYS A 189 -1.90 -30.14 -10.22
CA LYS A 189 -2.05 -30.45 -8.81
C LYS A 189 -3.18 -29.66 -8.22
N ASP A 190 -3.96 -30.29 -7.35
CA ASP A 190 -4.95 -29.56 -6.55
C ASP A 190 -4.24 -28.58 -5.60
N TYR A 191 -4.68 -27.35 -5.60
CA TYR A 191 -4.19 -26.36 -4.66
C TYR A 191 -5.02 -26.43 -3.38
N ILE A 192 -4.36 -26.73 -2.27
CA ILE A 192 -5.01 -26.81 -0.97
C ILE A 192 -4.93 -25.43 -0.31
N GLN A 193 -6.08 -24.79 -0.14
CA GLN A 193 -6.19 -23.54 0.59
C GLN A 193 -5.83 -23.73 2.06
N ASN A 194 -5.20 -22.72 2.64
CA ASN A 194 -4.97 -22.62 4.08
C ASN A 194 -5.72 -21.38 4.60
N ASP A 195 -6.79 -21.61 5.34
CA ASP A 195 -7.69 -20.54 5.81
C ASP A 195 -6.95 -19.51 6.69
N VAL A 196 -5.99 -19.95 7.51
CA VAL A 196 -5.20 -19.04 8.36
C VAL A 196 -4.30 -18.14 7.51
N VAL A 197 -3.70 -18.69 6.46
CA VAL A 197 -2.88 -17.93 5.51
C VAL A 197 -3.74 -16.94 4.72
N SER A 198 -4.90 -17.39 4.25
CA SER A 198 -5.83 -16.54 3.50
C SER A 198 -6.38 -15.40 4.37
N ASP A 199 -6.76 -15.68 5.62
CA ASP A 199 -7.25 -14.68 6.57
C ASP A 199 -6.14 -13.67 6.95
N ALA A 200 -4.91 -14.13 7.15
CA ALA A 200 -3.79 -13.24 7.44
C ALA A 200 -3.46 -12.33 6.25
N LEU A 201 -3.49 -12.86 5.01
CA LEU A 201 -3.28 -12.04 3.82
C LEU A 201 -4.42 -11.05 3.63
N ASN A 202 -5.69 -11.46 3.85
CA ASN A 202 -6.82 -10.54 3.84
C ASN A 202 -6.62 -9.39 4.83
N THR A 203 -6.23 -9.71 6.07
CA THR A 203 -5.93 -8.72 7.10
C THR A 203 -4.83 -7.75 6.65
N LEU A 204 -3.73 -8.26 6.08
CA LEU A 204 -2.65 -7.41 5.57
C LEU A 204 -3.12 -6.46 4.48
N LEU A 205 -3.89 -6.95 3.51
CA LEU A 205 -4.41 -6.12 2.43
C LEU A 205 -5.37 -5.04 2.97
N VAL A 206 -6.24 -5.38 3.91
CA VAL A 206 -7.15 -4.42 4.59
C VAL A 206 -6.35 -3.33 5.30
N LEU A 207 -5.32 -3.69 6.08
CA LEU A 207 -4.51 -2.73 6.84
C LEU A 207 -3.67 -1.80 5.93
N HIS A 208 -3.42 -2.21 4.69
CA HIS A 208 -2.69 -1.41 3.71
C HIS A 208 -3.60 -0.63 2.75
N ALA A 209 -4.93 -0.82 2.82
CA ALA A 209 -5.87 -0.37 1.79
C ALA A 209 -5.86 1.14 1.57
N ASP A 210 -5.72 1.95 2.63
CA ASP A 210 -5.49 3.39 2.50
C ASP A 210 -4.71 3.97 3.69
N HIS A 211 -4.10 5.13 3.47
CA HIS A 211 -3.40 5.88 4.51
C HIS A 211 -3.29 7.36 4.09
N GLU A 212 -4.42 8.00 3.83
CA GLU A 212 -4.54 9.44 3.52
C GLU A 212 -3.63 9.88 2.34
N GLN A 213 -3.10 11.12 2.39
CA GLN A 213 -2.26 11.73 1.36
C GLN A 213 -0.78 11.36 1.49
N ASN A 214 -0.47 10.06 1.54
CA ASN A 214 0.92 9.59 1.42
C ASN A 214 1.51 9.88 0.02
N CYS A 215 2.81 9.65 -0.15
CA CYS A 215 3.53 9.99 -1.39
C CYS A 215 2.89 9.38 -2.64
N SER A 216 2.51 8.11 -2.63
CA SER A 216 1.92 7.45 -3.79
C SER A 216 0.48 7.91 -4.07
N THR A 217 -0.34 8.12 -3.04
CA THR A 217 -1.70 8.68 -3.18
C THR A 217 -1.64 10.10 -3.75
N SER A 218 -0.74 10.95 -3.23
CA SER A 218 -0.52 12.31 -3.77
C SER A 218 -0.02 12.29 -5.21
N THR A 219 0.81 11.29 -5.58
CA THR A 219 1.26 11.09 -6.97
C THR A 219 0.11 10.70 -7.88
N VAL A 220 -0.77 9.80 -7.46
CA VAL A 220 -1.98 9.42 -8.19
C VAL A 220 -2.87 10.64 -8.42
N ARG A 221 -3.13 11.44 -7.38
CA ARG A 221 -3.91 12.68 -7.52
C ARG A 221 -3.22 13.69 -8.44
N MET A 222 -1.90 13.86 -8.32
CA MET A 222 -1.12 14.77 -9.19
C MET A 222 -1.23 14.35 -10.65
N ALA A 223 -0.96 13.08 -10.98
CA ALA A 223 -1.04 12.56 -12.33
C ALA A 223 -2.47 12.59 -12.87
N GLY A 224 -3.44 12.11 -12.08
CA GLY A 224 -4.85 12.06 -12.45
C GLY A 224 -5.48 13.43 -12.65
N SER A 225 -4.98 14.49 -11.98
CA SER A 225 -5.48 15.86 -12.13
C SER A 225 -5.31 16.42 -13.54
N SER A 226 -4.47 15.81 -14.37
CA SER A 226 -4.31 16.14 -15.78
C SER A 226 -5.30 15.41 -16.71
N HIS A 227 -6.23 14.64 -16.16
CA HIS A 227 -7.09 13.70 -16.89
C HIS A 227 -6.31 12.63 -17.66
N ALA A 228 -5.12 12.26 -17.17
CA ALA A 228 -4.38 11.13 -17.72
C ALA A 228 -5.19 9.84 -17.52
N ASN A 229 -5.02 8.90 -18.46
CA ASN A 229 -5.65 7.58 -18.41
C ASN A 229 -5.47 6.94 -17.02
N LEU A 230 -6.54 6.38 -16.46
CA LEU A 230 -6.57 5.83 -15.10
C LEU A 230 -5.48 4.77 -14.87
N PHE A 231 -5.26 3.87 -15.84
CA PHE A 231 -4.24 2.81 -15.71
C PHE A 231 -2.83 3.40 -15.63
N ALA A 232 -2.52 4.40 -16.45
CA ALA A 232 -1.25 5.13 -16.40
C ALA A 232 -1.10 5.91 -15.08
N THR A 233 -2.19 6.51 -14.60
CA THR A 233 -2.24 7.24 -13.33
C THR A 233 -1.94 6.33 -12.14
N ILE A 234 -2.53 5.14 -12.10
CA ILE A 234 -2.24 4.15 -11.04
C ILE A 234 -0.80 3.64 -11.14
N SER A 235 -0.28 3.44 -12.35
CA SER A 235 1.13 3.08 -12.53
C SER A 235 2.09 4.12 -11.96
N ALA A 236 1.78 5.42 -12.05
CA ALA A 236 2.57 6.46 -11.41
C ALA A 236 2.56 6.32 -9.88
N GLY A 237 1.42 5.96 -9.27
CA GLY A 237 1.33 5.62 -7.85
C GLY A 237 2.19 4.40 -7.48
N ILE A 238 2.17 3.36 -8.30
CA ILE A 238 3.01 2.17 -8.12
C ILE A 238 4.50 2.54 -8.17
N ALA A 239 4.90 3.39 -9.12
CA ALA A 239 6.28 3.86 -9.24
C ALA A 239 6.72 4.68 -8.01
N ALA A 240 5.85 5.56 -7.49
CA ALA A 240 6.13 6.31 -6.27
C ALA A 240 6.23 5.40 -5.03
N LEU A 241 5.38 4.36 -4.95
CA LEU A 241 5.42 3.40 -3.84
C LEU A 241 6.72 2.59 -3.84
N TRP A 242 7.29 2.29 -4.99
CA TRP A 242 8.53 1.52 -5.12
C TRP A 242 9.75 2.21 -4.50
N GLY A 243 9.69 3.52 -4.27
CA GLY A 243 10.79 4.26 -3.65
C GLY A 243 11.15 3.73 -2.24
N PRO A 244 12.46 3.59 -1.89
CA PRO A 244 12.89 3.02 -0.61
C PRO A 244 12.45 3.84 0.62
N LYS A 245 12.11 5.12 0.43
CA LYS A 245 11.57 5.99 1.49
C LYS A 245 10.04 5.87 1.67
N HIS A 246 9.38 5.00 0.90
CA HIS A 246 7.93 4.82 0.96
C HIS A 246 7.56 3.36 1.16
N GLY A 247 7.51 2.53 0.12
CA GLY A 247 7.04 1.15 0.21
C GLY A 247 8.12 0.10 0.53
N GLY A 248 9.38 0.49 0.72
CA GLY A 248 10.48 -0.45 0.98
C GLY A 248 10.74 -0.79 2.45
N ALA A 249 9.94 -0.27 3.38
CA ALA A 249 10.23 -0.38 4.82
C ALA A 249 10.14 -1.82 5.34
N ASN A 250 9.15 -2.59 4.94
CA ASN A 250 8.98 -3.99 5.38
C ASN A 250 10.09 -4.92 4.85
N GLN A 251 10.58 -4.70 3.62
CA GLN A 251 11.77 -5.39 3.11
C GLN A 251 13.00 -5.06 3.96
N ALA A 252 13.23 -3.77 4.26
CA ALA A 252 14.35 -3.33 5.07
C ALA A 252 14.29 -3.89 6.51
N VAL A 253 13.10 -4.11 7.07
CA VAL A 253 12.94 -4.80 8.37
C VAL A 253 13.46 -6.23 8.29
N ILE A 254 13.06 -7.00 7.30
CA ILE A 254 13.51 -8.39 7.17
C ILE A 254 15.02 -8.46 6.93
N GLU A 255 15.57 -7.62 6.07
CA GLU A 255 17.02 -7.53 5.83
C GLU A 255 17.79 -7.19 7.13
N MET A 256 17.26 -6.29 7.96
CA MET A 256 17.81 -5.97 9.27
C MET A 256 17.76 -7.17 10.22
N LEU A 257 16.59 -7.83 10.34
CA LEU A 257 16.44 -9.01 11.23
C LEU A 257 17.34 -10.16 10.79
N GLU A 258 17.46 -10.41 9.49
CA GLU A 258 18.41 -11.40 8.92
C GLU A 258 19.86 -11.03 9.21
N GLY A 259 20.21 -9.74 9.14
CA GLY A 259 21.52 -9.23 9.50
C GLY A 259 21.85 -9.50 10.97
N ILE A 260 20.93 -9.20 11.87
CA ILE A 260 21.06 -9.48 13.31
C ILE A 260 21.22 -10.99 13.56
N TYR A 261 20.39 -11.81 12.90
CA TYR A 261 20.47 -13.25 13.04
C TYR A 261 21.83 -13.82 12.57
N LYS A 262 22.31 -13.40 11.41
CA LYS A 262 23.61 -13.81 10.85
C LYS A 262 24.80 -13.39 11.72
N ASP A 263 24.68 -12.28 12.45
CA ASP A 263 25.68 -11.78 13.40
C ASP A 263 25.55 -12.42 14.81
N GLY A 264 24.88 -13.56 14.92
CA GLY A 264 24.75 -14.34 16.16
C GLY A 264 23.51 -14.01 16.99
N GLY A 265 22.58 -13.18 16.51
CA GLY A 265 21.31 -12.89 17.17
C GLY A 265 21.40 -11.93 18.36
N ASP A 266 22.53 -11.24 18.57
CA ASP A 266 22.69 -10.27 19.67
C ASP A 266 21.95 -8.95 19.37
N TYR A 267 20.62 -8.97 19.56
CA TYR A 267 19.77 -7.80 19.35
C TYR A 267 20.10 -6.63 20.29
N LYS A 268 20.73 -6.87 21.47
CA LYS A 268 21.11 -5.79 22.39
C LYS A 268 22.19 -4.90 21.80
N LYS A 269 23.19 -5.48 21.15
CA LYS A 269 24.21 -4.76 20.37
C LYS A 269 23.57 -3.80 19.37
N TYR A 270 22.53 -4.24 18.68
CA TYR A 270 21.84 -3.43 17.66
C TYR A 270 20.95 -2.34 18.26
N ILE A 271 20.40 -2.55 19.45
CA ILE A 271 19.74 -1.48 20.22
C ILE A 271 20.74 -0.37 20.58
N ASP A 272 21.94 -0.74 21.04
CA ASP A 272 22.97 0.23 21.37
C ASP A 272 23.47 0.99 20.13
N LEU A 273 23.65 0.30 18.99
CA LEU A 273 23.97 0.93 17.72
C LEU A 273 22.90 1.90 17.25
N ALA A 274 21.60 1.57 17.46
CA ALA A 274 20.49 2.46 17.10
C ALA A 274 20.44 3.74 17.96
N LYS A 275 20.96 3.70 19.18
CA LYS A 275 21.07 4.85 20.09
C LYS A 275 22.29 5.73 19.80
N ASP A 276 23.32 5.17 19.20
CA ASP A 276 24.55 5.90 18.86
C ASP A 276 24.30 6.85 17.68
N LYS A 277 24.47 8.15 17.93
CA LYS A 277 24.30 9.18 16.89
C LYS A 277 25.35 9.12 15.77
N GLN A 278 26.52 8.49 16.04
CA GLN A 278 27.58 8.32 15.06
C GLN A 278 27.39 7.06 14.21
N SER A 279 26.53 6.15 14.64
CA SER A 279 26.20 4.94 13.89
C SER A 279 25.28 5.27 12.70
N GLU A 280 25.53 4.65 11.56
CA GLU A 280 24.63 4.66 10.41
C GLU A 280 23.45 3.68 10.57
N PHE A 281 23.53 2.76 11.54
CA PHE A 281 22.48 1.79 11.80
C PHE A 281 21.19 2.48 12.24
N ARG A 282 20.07 2.02 11.70
CA ARG A 282 18.72 2.46 12.09
C ARG A 282 17.86 1.24 12.36
N LEU A 283 17.08 1.30 13.42
CA LEU A 283 16.10 0.28 13.74
C LEU A 283 14.90 0.42 12.78
N MET A 284 14.87 -0.46 11.76
CA MET A 284 13.83 -0.43 10.73
C MET A 284 12.49 -0.94 11.28
N GLY A 285 11.38 -0.36 10.82
CA GLY A 285 10.05 -0.71 11.30
C GLY A 285 9.64 -0.06 12.62
N PHE A 286 10.47 0.89 13.13
CA PHE A 286 10.20 1.67 14.35
C PHE A 286 10.01 3.15 14.02
N GLY A 287 9.00 3.75 14.65
CA GLY A 287 8.59 5.13 14.40
C GLY A 287 7.76 5.27 13.14
N HIS A 288 7.03 6.37 13.06
CA HIS A 288 6.16 6.69 11.93
C HIS A 288 6.13 8.21 11.70
N ARG A 289 5.99 8.64 10.45
CA ARG A 289 5.92 10.08 10.13
C ARG A 289 4.66 10.72 10.71
N VAL A 290 3.55 9.99 10.76
CA VAL A 290 2.25 10.47 11.24
C VAL A 290 2.01 10.05 12.69
N TYR A 291 2.06 8.74 13.00
CA TYR A 291 1.80 8.26 14.35
C TYR A 291 2.89 8.69 15.34
N LYS A 292 2.45 9.37 16.40
CA LYS A 292 3.23 9.70 17.58
C LYS A 292 2.86 8.81 18.77
N ASN A 293 2.01 7.83 18.53
CA ASN A 293 1.62 6.77 19.42
C ASN A 293 1.84 5.42 18.71
N TYR A 294 1.45 4.32 19.33
CA TYR A 294 1.52 3.00 18.70
C TYR A 294 0.68 2.96 17.41
N ASP A 295 1.24 2.41 16.34
CA ASP A 295 0.53 2.23 15.07
C ASP A 295 -0.62 1.21 15.26
N PRO A 296 -1.90 1.57 15.08
CA PRO A 296 -3.02 0.68 15.33
C PRO A 296 -2.96 -0.58 14.48
N ARG A 297 -2.33 -0.52 13.32
CA ARG A 297 -2.13 -1.67 12.44
C ARG A 297 -1.14 -2.67 13.02
N ALA A 298 -0.10 -2.20 13.69
CA ALA A 298 0.93 -3.07 14.28
C ALA A 298 0.36 -3.97 15.39
N ALA A 299 -0.58 -3.46 16.20
CA ALA A 299 -1.24 -4.25 17.23
C ALA A 299 -1.98 -5.47 16.64
N VAL A 300 -2.73 -5.24 15.58
CA VAL A 300 -3.52 -6.29 14.88
C VAL A 300 -2.60 -7.32 14.22
N ILE A 301 -1.54 -6.87 13.56
CA ILE A 301 -0.70 -7.74 12.72
C ILE A 301 0.22 -8.65 13.55
N LYS A 302 0.60 -8.24 14.74
CA LYS A 302 1.43 -9.03 15.67
C LYS A 302 0.80 -10.38 16.00
N ASP A 303 -0.49 -10.39 16.32
CA ASP A 303 -1.22 -11.61 16.64
C ASP A 303 -1.38 -12.52 15.41
N LYS A 304 -1.59 -11.92 14.22
CA LYS A 304 -1.65 -12.65 12.95
C LYS A 304 -0.32 -13.32 12.60
N ALA A 305 0.82 -12.66 12.86
CA ALA A 305 2.13 -13.27 12.64
C ALA A 305 2.29 -14.58 13.43
N LYS A 306 1.91 -14.56 14.70
CA LYS A 306 1.93 -15.79 15.53
C LYS A 306 1.02 -16.88 14.97
N GLN A 307 -0.24 -16.54 14.64
CA GLN A 307 -1.20 -17.51 14.11
C GLN A 307 -0.71 -18.21 12.84
N VAL A 308 -0.12 -17.44 11.90
CA VAL A 308 0.43 -17.99 10.65
C VAL A 308 1.60 -18.94 10.91
N LEU A 309 2.54 -18.55 11.75
CA LEU A 309 3.70 -19.39 12.07
C LEU A 309 3.28 -20.68 12.77
N ASP A 310 2.36 -20.60 13.74
CA ASP A 310 1.82 -21.76 14.45
C ASP A 310 1.08 -22.70 13.48
N SER A 311 0.26 -22.17 12.57
CA SER A 311 -0.49 -22.95 11.56
C SER A 311 0.43 -23.66 10.57
N LEU A 312 1.47 -22.98 10.12
CA LEU A 312 2.45 -23.52 9.17
C LEU A 312 3.54 -24.35 9.85
N LYS A 313 3.53 -24.43 11.19
CA LYS A 313 4.54 -25.10 12.02
C LYS A 313 5.97 -24.61 11.70
N ILE A 314 6.11 -23.30 11.49
CA ILE A 314 7.38 -22.64 11.21
C ILE A 314 7.91 -22.07 12.52
N ASP A 315 9.13 -22.51 12.89
CA ASP A 315 9.95 -21.87 13.91
C ASP A 315 10.89 -20.88 13.21
N ASP A 316 10.54 -19.59 13.25
CA ASP A 316 11.34 -18.54 12.58
C ASP A 316 12.09 -17.71 13.64
N PRO A 317 13.42 -17.84 13.70
CA PRO A 317 14.24 -17.10 14.67
C PRO A 317 14.13 -15.57 14.51
N LEU A 318 13.72 -15.08 13.34
CA LEU A 318 13.50 -13.65 13.15
C LEU A 318 12.32 -13.13 13.96
N LEU A 319 11.29 -13.96 14.21
CA LEU A 319 10.18 -13.56 15.07
C LEU A 319 10.64 -13.35 16.52
N ASP A 320 11.50 -14.22 17.03
CA ASP A 320 12.01 -14.09 18.39
C ASP A 320 12.91 -12.84 18.54
N ILE A 321 13.76 -12.58 17.55
CA ILE A 321 14.55 -11.33 17.50
C ILE A 321 13.62 -10.12 17.46
N ALA A 322 12.57 -10.14 16.61
CA ALA A 322 11.61 -9.06 16.51
C ALA A 322 10.87 -8.79 17.83
N ARG A 323 10.40 -9.85 18.51
CA ARG A 323 9.74 -9.72 19.82
C ARG A 323 10.64 -9.11 20.89
N ASN A 324 11.91 -9.54 20.93
CA ASN A 324 12.89 -9.02 21.89
C ASN A 324 13.23 -7.54 21.60
N LEU A 325 13.39 -7.17 20.32
CA LEU A 325 13.57 -5.77 19.91
C LEU A 325 12.39 -4.90 20.31
N GLU A 326 11.16 -5.36 20.04
CA GLU A 326 9.94 -4.65 20.44
C GLU A 326 9.85 -4.49 21.95
N GLU A 327 10.06 -5.57 22.74
CA GLU A 327 9.97 -5.52 24.18
C GLU A 327 10.94 -4.50 24.80
N ILE A 328 12.17 -4.43 24.28
CA ILE A 328 13.16 -3.44 24.73
C ILE A 328 12.71 -2.04 24.30
N ALA A 329 12.34 -1.84 23.04
CA ALA A 329 11.98 -0.52 22.54
C ALA A 329 10.76 0.08 23.27
N LEU A 330 9.80 -0.74 23.67
CA LEU A 330 8.64 -0.30 24.44
C LEU A 330 8.95 0.10 25.89
N LYS A 331 10.10 -0.32 26.44
CA LYS A 331 10.52 -0.05 27.83
C LYS A 331 11.68 0.95 27.95
N ASP A 332 12.47 1.08 26.90
CA ASP A 332 13.68 1.91 26.90
C ASP A 332 13.32 3.39 26.67
N GLU A 333 13.77 4.25 27.60
CA GLU A 333 13.45 5.68 27.61
C GLU A 333 13.88 6.40 26.30
N TYR A 334 14.96 5.95 25.64
CA TYR A 334 15.41 6.53 24.38
C TYR A 334 14.36 6.40 23.28
N PHE A 335 13.72 5.22 23.18
CA PHE A 335 12.69 4.95 22.16
C PHE A 335 11.34 5.55 22.57
N VAL A 336 10.94 5.40 23.84
CA VAL A 336 9.68 5.92 24.38
C VAL A 336 9.62 7.44 24.28
N SER A 337 10.70 8.14 24.74
CA SER A 337 10.73 9.63 24.67
C SER A 337 10.72 10.17 23.24
N ARG A 338 11.16 9.39 22.26
CA ARG A 338 11.15 9.72 20.82
C ARG A 338 9.96 9.16 20.06
N LYS A 339 9.04 8.46 20.76
CA LYS A 339 7.85 7.83 20.17
C LYS A 339 8.21 6.85 19.04
N LEU A 340 9.28 6.09 19.18
CA LEU A 340 9.77 5.10 18.24
C LEU A 340 9.14 3.74 18.52
N TYR A 341 7.85 3.62 18.26
CA TYR A 341 7.08 2.38 18.42
C TYR A 341 7.13 1.53 17.14
N PRO A 342 6.93 0.21 17.23
CA PRO A 342 6.76 -0.63 16.06
C PRO A 342 5.60 -0.15 15.18
N ASN A 343 5.81 -0.17 13.87
CA ASN A 343 4.77 0.14 12.88
C ASN A 343 4.33 -1.13 12.12
N VAL A 344 3.40 -0.97 11.17
CA VAL A 344 2.84 -2.10 10.39
C VAL A 344 3.90 -2.91 9.67
N ASP A 345 5.00 -2.29 9.23
CA ASP A 345 6.05 -2.95 8.44
C ASP A 345 6.88 -3.93 9.27
N PHE A 346 6.88 -3.77 10.61
CA PHE A 346 7.70 -4.57 11.51
C PHE A 346 7.31 -6.06 11.52
N TYR A 347 6.03 -6.38 11.48
CA TYR A 347 5.55 -7.77 11.47
C TYR A 347 5.07 -8.26 10.10
N SER A 348 4.70 -7.35 9.18
CA SER A 348 4.16 -7.75 7.86
C SER A 348 5.15 -8.59 7.05
N GLY A 349 6.43 -8.24 7.10
CA GLY A 349 7.48 -8.99 6.40
C GLY A 349 7.64 -10.42 6.92
N ILE A 350 7.50 -10.64 8.23
CA ILE A 350 7.57 -11.98 8.84
C ILE A 350 6.42 -12.85 8.34
N ILE A 351 5.22 -12.30 8.25
CA ILE A 351 4.04 -13.01 7.72
C ILE A 351 4.26 -13.36 6.25
N TYR A 352 4.66 -12.41 5.42
CA TYR A 352 4.92 -12.67 4.00
C TYR A 352 5.98 -13.75 3.80
N ARG A 353 7.08 -13.68 4.58
CA ARG A 353 8.14 -14.70 4.55
C ARG A 353 7.61 -16.08 4.95
N ALA A 354 6.81 -16.19 6.00
CA ALA A 354 6.19 -17.44 6.44
C ALA A 354 5.25 -18.03 5.37
N MET A 355 4.56 -17.19 4.60
CA MET A 355 3.74 -17.61 3.47
C MET A 355 4.57 -18.03 2.23
N GLY A 356 5.89 -17.89 2.25
CA GLY A 356 6.76 -18.17 1.09
C GLY A 356 6.83 -17.03 0.08
N ILE A 357 6.33 -15.84 0.42
CA ILE A 357 6.43 -14.64 -0.42
C ILE A 357 7.85 -14.06 -0.28
N PRO A 358 8.65 -13.94 -1.36
CA PRO A 358 10.01 -13.42 -1.26
C PRO A 358 10.03 -11.91 -1.04
N THR A 359 11.13 -11.40 -0.46
CA THR A 359 11.26 -9.99 -0.06
C THR A 359 11.08 -8.99 -1.20
N ASN A 360 11.49 -9.33 -2.42
CA ASN A 360 11.29 -8.47 -3.60
C ASN A 360 9.82 -8.33 -4.03
N MET A 361 8.92 -9.17 -3.49
CA MET A 361 7.47 -9.08 -3.69
C MET A 361 6.76 -8.23 -2.63
N PHE A 362 7.41 -7.86 -1.52
CA PHE A 362 6.72 -7.17 -0.41
C PHE A 362 6.10 -5.83 -0.83
N THR A 363 6.82 -5.03 -1.62
CA THR A 363 6.26 -3.77 -2.14
C THR A 363 5.14 -4.02 -3.15
N VAL A 364 5.17 -5.15 -3.90
CA VAL A 364 4.05 -5.56 -4.77
C VAL A 364 2.81 -5.90 -3.94
N MET A 365 2.99 -6.60 -2.82
CA MET A 365 1.89 -6.87 -1.87
C MET A 365 1.31 -5.59 -1.29
N PHE A 366 2.17 -4.64 -0.95
CA PHE A 366 1.75 -3.32 -0.51
C PHE A 366 0.96 -2.59 -1.61
N ALA A 367 1.44 -2.60 -2.85
CA ALA A 367 0.71 -1.99 -3.98
C ALA A 367 -0.66 -2.63 -4.20
N LEU A 368 -0.75 -3.96 -4.09
CA LEU A 368 -2.02 -4.69 -4.19
C LEU A 368 -3.00 -4.26 -3.10
N GLY A 369 -2.53 -4.14 -1.85
CA GLY A 369 -3.35 -3.65 -0.74
C GLY A 369 -3.78 -2.20 -0.93
N ARG A 370 -2.87 -1.30 -1.36
CA ARG A 370 -3.12 0.15 -1.48
C ARG A 370 -3.96 0.53 -2.70
N LEU A 371 -4.12 -0.35 -3.66
CA LEU A 371 -4.83 -0.06 -4.90
C LEU A 371 -6.23 0.54 -4.69
N PRO A 372 -7.11 0.00 -3.81
CA PRO A 372 -8.42 0.60 -3.57
C PRO A 372 -8.37 2.03 -3.03
N GLY A 373 -7.40 2.33 -2.16
CA GLY A 373 -7.19 3.69 -1.63
C GLY A 373 -6.81 4.67 -2.74
N TRP A 374 -5.87 4.30 -3.61
CA TRP A 374 -5.52 5.13 -4.78
C TRP A 374 -6.72 5.38 -5.68
N LEU A 375 -7.49 4.34 -5.96
CA LEU A 375 -8.68 4.42 -6.81
C LEU A 375 -9.78 5.28 -6.18
N ALA A 376 -9.99 5.17 -4.87
CA ALA A 376 -10.96 5.97 -4.14
C ALA A 376 -10.59 7.46 -4.16
N HIS A 377 -9.34 7.81 -3.88
CA HIS A 377 -8.85 9.18 -3.92
C HIS A 377 -8.85 9.77 -5.34
N TRP A 378 -8.54 8.97 -6.36
CA TRP A 378 -8.65 9.39 -7.75
C TRP A 378 -10.11 9.62 -8.15
N ARG A 379 -11.02 8.70 -7.80
CA ARG A 379 -12.45 8.80 -8.07
C ARG A 379 -13.06 10.04 -7.42
N GLU A 380 -12.79 10.25 -6.13
CA GLU A 380 -13.24 11.45 -5.40
C GLU A 380 -12.77 12.73 -6.11
N MET A 381 -11.48 12.81 -6.47
CA MET A 381 -10.92 13.95 -7.18
C MET A 381 -11.59 14.23 -8.54
N VAL A 382 -11.84 13.20 -9.33
CA VAL A 382 -12.44 13.34 -10.67
C VAL A 382 -13.90 13.75 -10.58
N LEU A 383 -14.67 13.10 -9.70
CA LEU A 383 -16.10 13.41 -9.52
C LEU A 383 -16.34 14.79 -8.90
N ASP A 384 -15.41 15.27 -8.07
CA ASP A 384 -15.44 16.64 -7.52
C ASP A 384 -15.02 17.72 -8.53
N GLY A 385 -14.60 17.33 -9.73
CA GLY A 385 -14.18 18.24 -10.80
C GLY A 385 -12.94 19.08 -10.42
N GLN A 386 -12.00 18.51 -9.69
CA GLN A 386 -10.80 19.22 -9.24
C GLN A 386 -9.94 19.68 -10.42
N ARG A 387 -9.30 20.84 -10.25
CA ARG A 387 -8.44 21.42 -11.26
C ARG A 387 -7.09 20.71 -11.29
N ILE A 388 -6.39 20.84 -12.45
CA ILE A 388 -5.02 20.35 -12.59
C ILE A 388 -4.12 20.92 -11.48
N ASN A 389 -3.37 20.05 -10.84
CA ASN A 389 -2.40 20.41 -9.81
C ASN A 389 -1.14 21.01 -10.44
N ARG A 390 -0.82 22.25 -10.07
CA ARG A 390 0.36 22.98 -10.55
C ARG A 390 0.99 23.76 -9.40
N PRO A 391 1.84 23.13 -8.59
CA PRO A 391 2.56 23.83 -7.52
C PRO A 391 3.50 24.87 -8.08
N ARG A 392 3.86 25.84 -7.25
CA ARG A 392 4.85 26.88 -7.57
C ARG A 392 6.19 26.57 -6.93
N HIS A 393 7.22 27.27 -7.38
CA HIS A 393 8.54 27.25 -6.75
C HIS A 393 9.04 28.68 -6.53
N ILE A 394 10.01 28.83 -5.62
CA ILE A 394 10.84 30.03 -5.48
C ILE A 394 12.05 29.85 -6.38
N PHE A 395 12.20 30.73 -7.37
CA PHE A 395 13.34 30.69 -8.28
C PHE A 395 14.59 31.24 -7.58
N THR A 396 15.64 30.44 -7.52
CA THR A 396 16.94 30.79 -6.92
C THR A 396 18.11 30.76 -7.92
N GLY A 397 17.78 30.64 -9.21
CA GLY A 397 18.79 30.63 -10.29
C GLY A 397 19.30 32.02 -10.65
N ASN A 398 20.13 32.08 -11.70
CA ASN A 398 20.65 33.32 -12.19
C ASN A 398 19.55 34.24 -12.77
N THR A 399 19.70 35.53 -12.57
CA THR A 399 18.93 36.55 -13.28
C THR A 399 19.20 36.51 -14.78
N LYS A 400 18.46 37.32 -15.57
CA LYS A 400 18.64 37.38 -17.03
C LYS A 400 20.11 37.55 -17.41
N ARG A 401 20.63 36.67 -18.27
CA ARG A 401 21.95 36.76 -18.89
C ARG A 401 21.80 37.12 -20.35
N SER A 402 22.76 37.86 -20.89
CA SER A 402 22.95 38.01 -22.34
C SER A 402 23.74 36.82 -22.88
N LEU A 403 23.48 36.45 -24.14
CA LEU A 403 24.26 35.48 -24.90
C LEU A 403 25.60 36.07 -25.31
#